data_564b355484d7b6889ae1de868dc82762
#
_entry.id   564b355484d7b6889ae1de868dc82762
#
_cell.length_a   1.000
_cell.length_b   1.000
_cell.length_c   1.000
_cell.angle_alpha   90.00
_cell.angle_beta   90.00
_cell.angle_gamma   90.00
#
_symmetry.space_group_name_H-M   'P 1'
#
loop_
_entity.id
_entity.type
_entity.pdbx_description
1 polymer ?
#
loop_
_entity_poly.entity_id
_entity_poly.type
_entity_poly.pdbx_seq_one_letter_code
_entity_poly.pdbx_strand_id
1 'polypeptide(L)' 'MPKFEVFTDKSGKYRFRLKAPNGEIIAVGQAYASKAGCMNGIESVRKNAPVADIVEIEEPEDIES' A
#
# COMPACT_ATOMS: atom_id res chain seq x y z
N MET A 1 -10.98 13.52 3.23
CA MET A 1 -9.52 13.46 3.21
C MET A 1 -9.04 12.06 2.96
N PRO A 2 -7.96 11.92 2.21
CA PRO A 2 -7.40 10.59 2.02
C PRO A 2 -6.82 10.08 3.33
N LYS A 3 -6.72 8.77 3.46
CA LYS A 3 -6.16 8.19 4.68
C LYS A 3 -5.62 6.80 4.44
N PHE A 4 -4.66 6.43 5.27
CA PHE A 4 -4.18 5.07 5.32
C PHE A 4 -4.95 4.38 6.44
N GLU A 5 -5.48 3.20 6.14
CA GLU A 5 -6.14 2.39 7.17
C GLU A 5 -5.29 1.17 7.44
N VAL A 6 -5.04 0.89 8.69
CA VAL A 6 -4.25 -0.26 9.11
C VAL A 6 -5.19 -1.28 9.72
N PHE A 7 -5.06 -2.52 9.28
CA PHE A 7 -5.94 -3.57 9.78
C PHE A 7 -5.18 -4.90 9.82
N THR A 8 -5.75 -5.89 10.48
CA THR A 8 -5.16 -7.22 10.50
C THR A 8 -5.98 -8.12 9.60
N ASP A 9 -5.31 -9.02 8.90
CA ASP A 9 -6.01 -9.92 8.00
C ASP A 9 -6.31 -11.22 8.74
N LYS A 10 -6.85 -12.19 8.03
CA LYS A 10 -7.23 -13.45 8.61
C LYS A 10 -6.07 -14.24 9.16
N SER A 11 -4.89 -14.02 8.65
CA SER A 11 -3.71 -14.69 9.15
C SER A 11 -3.09 -13.97 10.32
N GLY A 12 -3.66 -12.86 10.75
CA GLY A 12 -3.10 -12.12 11.87
C GLY A 12 -1.99 -11.18 11.49
N LYS A 13 -1.76 -10.99 10.19
CA LYS A 13 -0.73 -10.07 9.77
C LYS A 13 -1.29 -8.67 9.60
N TYR A 14 -0.43 -7.68 9.71
CA TYR A 14 -0.85 -6.29 9.59
C TYR A 14 -0.77 -5.86 8.14
N ARG A 15 -1.80 -5.18 7.70
CA ARG A 15 -1.87 -4.67 6.34
C ARG A 15 -2.37 -3.26 6.35
N PHE A 16 -2.17 -2.54 5.25
CA PHE A 16 -2.74 -1.20 5.14
C PHE A 16 -3.36 -1.02 3.77
N ARG A 17 -4.23 -0.04 3.69
CA ARG A 17 -4.79 0.35 2.41
C ARG A 17 -4.91 1.86 2.40
N LEU A 18 -4.80 2.44 1.22
CA LEU A 18 -4.89 3.88 1.05
C LEU A 18 -6.22 4.20 0.41
N LYS A 19 -6.97 5.07 1.05
CA LYS A 19 -8.27 5.48 0.54
C LYS A 19 -8.25 6.89 0.03
N ALA A 20 -8.90 7.09 -1.08
CA ALA A 20 -9.08 8.42 -1.65
C ALA A 20 -10.11 9.20 -0.83
N PRO A 21 -10.23 10.50 -1.06
CA PRO A 21 -11.22 11.30 -0.30
C PRO A 21 -12.65 10.81 -0.43
N ASN A 22 -12.98 10.18 -1.55
CA ASN A 22 -14.34 9.67 -1.75
C ASN A 22 -14.55 8.29 -1.13
N GLY A 23 -13.53 7.76 -0.42
CA GLY A 23 -13.64 6.48 0.24
C GLY A 23 -13.21 5.29 -0.58
N GLU A 24 -12.75 5.53 -1.80
CA GLU A 24 -12.36 4.45 -2.67
C GLU A 24 -10.97 3.94 -2.32
N ILE A 25 -10.78 2.63 -2.35
CA ILE A 25 -9.46 2.07 -2.08
C ILE A 25 -8.63 2.18 -3.33
N ILE A 26 -7.51 2.90 -3.26
CA ILE A 26 -6.68 3.11 -4.43
C ILE A 26 -5.37 2.35 -4.36
N ALA A 27 -5.02 1.82 -3.21
CA ALA A 27 -3.79 1.02 -3.10
C ALA A 27 -3.86 0.16 -1.86
N VAL A 28 -3.21 -0.99 -1.91
CA VAL A 28 -3.18 -1.91 -0.79
C VAL A 28 -1.73 -2.34 -0.58
N GLY A 29 -1.28 -2.36 0.66
CA GLY A 29 0.07 -2.79 0.96
C GLY A 29 0.17 -4.28 1.18
N GLN A 30 1.38 -4.75 1.25
CA GLN A 30 1.60 -6.17 1.48
C GLN A 30 1.40 -6.50 2.97
N ALA A 31 1.52 -7.75 3.31
CA ALA A 31 1.33 -8.20 4.68
C ALA A 31 2.62 -8.05 5.48
N TYR A 32 2.49 -7.55 6.69
CA TYR A 32 3.64 -7.36 7.58
C TYR A 32 3.44 -8.16 8.84
N ALA A 33 4.53 -8.68 9.37
CA ALA A 33 4.45 -9.50 10.58
C ALA A 33 4.18 -8.66 11.81
N SER A 34 4.53 -7.38 11.79
CA SER A 34 4.35 -6.54 12.97
C SER A 34 3.72 -5.23 12.58
N LYS A 35 3.10 -4.58 13.56
CA LYS A 35 2.50 -3.28 13.31
C LYS A 35 3.57 -2.25 12.98
N ALA A 36 4.72 -2.34 13.65
CA ALA A 36 5.81 -1.41 13.38
C ALA A 36 6.28 -1.53 11.94
N GLY A 37 6.37 -2.77 11.43
CA GLY A 37 6.75 -2.96 10.03
C GLY A 37 5.73 -2.36 9.08
N CYS A 38 4.45 -2.51 9.41
CA CYS A 38 3.39 -1.94 8.58
C CYS A 38 3.47 -0.41 8.57
N MET A 39 3.71 0.19 9.72
CA MET A 39 3.82 1.64 9.81
C MET A 39 5.03 2.15 9.02
N ASN A 40 6.13 1.40 9.05
CA ASN A 40 7.29 1.75 8.25
C ASN A 40 6.98 1.66 6.77
N GLY A 41 6.18 0.68 6.37
CA GLY A 41 5.76 0.56 4.99
C GLY A 41 4.93 1.76 4.55
N ILE A 42 4.04 2.23 5.40
CA ILE A 42 3.25 3.41 5.11
C ILE A 42 4.17 4.63 4.93
N GLU A 43 5.15 4.77 5.82
CA GLU A 43 6.06 5.91 5.71
C GLU A 43 6.85 5.86 4.41
N SER A 44 7.24 4.67 4.00
CA SER A 44 7.95 4.50 2.74
C SER A 44 7.09 4.97 1.57
N VAL A 45 5.80 4.60 1.57
CA VAL A 45 4.90 5.04 0.52
C VAL A 45 4.75 6.55 0.53
N ARG A 46 4.61 7.12 1.72
CA ARG A 46 4.44 8.56 1.83
C ARG A 46 5.64 9.33 1.31
N LYS A 47 6.84 8.79 1.52
CA LYS A 47 8.05 9.45 1.08
C LYS A 47 8.32 9.27 -0.39
N ASN A 48 8.05 8.09 -0.91
CA ASN A 48 8.44 7.77 -2.28
C ASN A 48 7.38 8.08 -3.32
N ALA A 49 6.11 7.95 -2.98
CA ALA A 49 5.06 8.13 -3.97
C ALA A 49 5.10 9.50 -4.66
N PRO A 50 5.30 10.60 -3.93
CA PRO A 50 5.25 11.91 -4.59
C PRO A 50 6.36 12.13 -5.62
N VAL A 51 7.47 11.42 -5.48
CA VAL A 51 8.59 11.61 -6.38
C VAL A 51 8.82 10.44 -7.31
N ALA A 52 7.94 9.45 -7.27
CA ALA A 52 8.10 8.26 -8.10
C ALA A 52 7.73 8.57 -9.54
N ASP A 53 8.56 8.10 -10.46
CA ASP A 53 8.28 8.25 -11.87
C ASP A 53 7.25 7.25 -12.33
N ILE A 54 6.49 7.61 -13.33
CA ILE A 54 5.55 6.69 -13.93
C ILE A 54 6.24 6.06 -15.11
N VAL A 55 6.46 4.75 -15.02
CA VAL A 55 7.17 4.03 -16.05
C VAL A 55 6.26 2.98 -16.63
N GLU A 56 6.09 2.98 -17.93
CA GLU A 56 5.25 2.02 -18.56
C GLU A 56 6.08 0.83 -18.96
N ILE A 57 5.70 -0.35 -18.54
CA ILE A 57 6.46 -1.55 -18.83
C ILE A 57 5.89 -2.17 -20.06
N GLU A 58 6.72 -2.31 -21.07
CA GLU A 58 6.28 -2.81 -22.32
C GLU A 58 5.98 -4.25 -22.34
N GLU A 59 6.69 -5.05 -21.58
CA GLU A 59 6.51 -6.43 -21.60
C GLU A 59 5.31 -6.81 -20.83
N PRO A 60 4.38 -7.52 -21.42
CA PRO A 60 3.18 -7.89 -20.72
C PRO A 60 3.50 -8.96 -19.74
N GLU A 61 3.74 -8.64 -18.54
CA GLU A 61 4.01 -9.61 -17.58
C GLU A 61 2.84 -9.91 -16.78
N ASP A 62 2.76 -11.10 -16.26
CA ASP A 62 1.71 -11.46 -15.37
C ASP A 62 2.06 -10.88 -14.07
N ILE A 63 1.40 -9.85 -13.70
CA ILE A 63 1.64 -9.26 -12.46
C ILE A 63 0.90 -10.00 -11.43
N GLU A 64 1.61 -10.60 -10.56
CA GLU A 64 0.99 -11.33 -9.51
C GLU A 64 0.49 -10.42 -8.52
N SER A 65 -0.68 -10.49 -8.15
CA SER A 65 -1.17 -9.54 -7.18
C SER A 65 -1.52 -10.15 -5.86
#